data_7dd1049df7d4b2a0ae51e8ab49c56c09
#
_entry.id   7dd1049df7d4b2a0ae51e8ab49c56c09
#
_cell.length_a   1.000
_cell.length_b   1.000
_cell.length_c   1.000
_cell.angle_alpha   90.00
_cell.angle_beta   90.00
_cell.angle_gamma   90.00
#
_symmetry.space_group_name_H-M   'P 1'
#
loop_
_entity.id
_entity.type
_entity.pdbx_description
1 polymer ?
#
loop_
_entity_poly.entity_id
_entity_poly.type
_entity_poly.pdbx_seq_one_letter_code
_entity_poly.pdbx_strand_id
1 'polypeptide(L)'
;MGINLGALGSVTSATTKSSADAALQEIQAFLPCATPDLWLENALSNQTLMLIDHANCEKKAASTALNLIYRYTDNFELLNKMSRLAREEMRHFEQVIAIMKRRKIAYQHISASRYAAGMRELARANDPGKLVDVLVIGAFIEARSCERFARLAPYLDDELEQFYRSLLKSEGRHYQDYLNLAQKAASAEEVASRIALFREREQELILTPDTEFRFHSGPVSASF
;
A
#
# COMPACT_ATOMS: atom_id res chain seq x y z
N MET A 1 29.70 40.86 -46.78
CA MET A 1 29.57 40.79 -45.32
C MET A 1 28.39 39.85 -44.99
N GLY A 2 28.72 38.60 -44.74
CA GLY A 2 27.70 37.58 -44.41
C GLY A 2 27.55 37.47 -42.89
N ILE A 3 26.30 37.52 -42.38
CA ILE A 3 25.98 37.33 -41.00
C ILE A 3 25.53 35.87 -40.84
N ASN A 4 26.29 35.14 -40.04
CA ASN A 4 26.07 33.75 -39.69
C ASN A 4 25.00 33.67 -38.56
N LEU A 5 23.85 33.07 -38.83
CA LEU A 5 22.82 32.83 -37.83
C LEU A 5 23.09 31.44 -37.23
N GLY A 6 23.58 31.46 -35.98
CA GLY A 6 23.87 30.29 -35.20
C GLY A 6 22.64 29.46 -34.87
N ALA A 7 22.85 28.14 -34.85
CA ALA A 7 21.90 27.11 -34.53
C ALA A 7 21.36 27.24 -33.08
N LEU A 8 20.04 27.35 -32.96
CA LEU A 8 19.30 27.18 -31.70
C LEU A 8 19.26 25.68 -31.37
N GLY A 9 20.11 25.28 -30.41
CA GLY A 9 20.06 23.97 -29.84
C GLY A 9 18.75 23.73 -29.09
N SER A 10 18.01 22.72 -29.48
CA SER A 10 16.85 22.24 -28.77
C SER A 10 17.31 21.63 -27.45
N VAL A 11 17.08 22.33 -26.35
CA VAL A 11 17.24 21.79 -25.00
C VAL A 11 16.05 20.86 -24.78
N THR A 12 16.26 19.55 -24.94
CA THR A 12 15.33 18.53 -24.47
C THR A 12 15.33 18.55 -22.96
N SER A 13 14.27 19.11 -22.37
CA SER A 13 13.98 19.05 -20.94
C SER A 13 13.73 17.59 -20.57
N ALA A 14 14.75 16.90 -20.09
CA ALA A 14 14.59 15.64 -19.37
C ALA A 14 13.92 15.97 -18.03
N THR A 15 12.62 15.77 -17.95
CA THR A 15 11.86 15.83 -16.69
C THR A 15 12.45 14.78 -15.75
N THR A 16 13.19 15.23 -14.75
CA THR A 16 13.62 14.38 -13.63
C THR A 16 12.36 13.87 -12.93
N LYS A 17 12.06 12.57 -13.10
CA LYS A 17 10.97 11.92 -12.38
C LYS A 17 11.16 12.14 -10.89
N SER A 18 10.08 12.52 -10.18
CA SER A 18 10.14 12.70 -8.74
C SER A 18 10.48 11.36 -8.07
N SER A 19 11.07 11.39 -6.87
CA SER A 19 11.36 10.16 -6.10
C SER A 19 10.10 9.34 -5.82
N ALA A 20 8.94 9.99 -5.74
CA ALA A 20 7.65 9.34 -5.58
C ALA A 20 7.21 8.57 -6.84
N ASP A 21 7.45 9.14 -8.04
CA ASP A 21 7.12 8.46 -9.29
C ASP A 21 7.99 7.22 -9.52
N ALA A 22 9.28 7.28 -9.13
CA ALA A 22 10.17 6.12 -9.22
C ALA A 22 9.72 5.00 -8.27
N ALA A 23 9.36 5.33 -7.02
CA ALA A 23 8.84 4.36 -6.06
C ALA A 23 7.52 3.73 -6.52
N LEU A 24 6.62 4.52 -7.12
CA LEU A 24 5.36 4.01 -7.66
C LEU A 24 5.59 3.05 -8.84
N GLN A 25 6.56 3.32 -9.72
CA GLN A 25 6.92 2.41 -10.81
C GLN A 25 7.48 1.08 -10.29
N GLU A 26 8.33 1.12 -9.26
CA GLU A 26 8.84 -0.09 -8.60
C GLU A 26 7.69 -0.92 -8.01
N ILE A 27 6.77 -0.28 -7.30
CA ILE A 27 5.59 -0.91 -6.73
C ILE A 27 4.70 -1.54 -7.81
N GLN A 28 4.45 -0.85 -8.92
CA GLN A 28 3.67 -1.39 -10.03
C GLN A 28 4.33 -2.62 -10.69
N ALA A 29 5.66 -2.67 -10.73
CA ALA A 29 6.39 -3.83 -11.21
C ALA A 29 6.38 -5.00 -10.21
N PHE A 30 6.35 -4.70 -8.91
CA PHE A 30 6.26 -5.69 -7.83
C PHE A 30 4.88 -6.34 -7.77
N LEU A 31 3.80 -5.60 -7.92
CA LEU A 31 2.44 -6.10 -7.89
C LEU A 31 2.14 -6.97 -9.13
N PRO A 32 1.33 -8.05 -9.00
CA PRO A 32 0.99 -8.94 -10.13
C PRO A 32 0.03 -8.32 -11.14
N CYS A 33 -0.81 -7.40 -10.68
CA CYS A 33 -1.85 -6.76 -11.50
C CYS A 33 -2.17 -5.35 -11.00
N ALA A 34 -2.71 -4.52 -11.87
CA ALA A 34 -3.33 -3.26 -11.48
C ALA A 34 -4.65 -3.51 -10.73
N THR A 35 -5.05 -2.58 -9.87
CA THR A 35 -6.41 -2.57 -9.29
C THR A 35 -7.45 -2.50 -10.41
N PRO A 36 -8.53 -3.33 -10.41
CA PRO A 36 -9.60 -3.29 -11.41
C PRO A 36 -10.33 -1.93 -11.46
N ASP A 37 -10.76 -1.51 -12.66
CA ASP A 37 -11.54 -0.26 -12.82
C ASP A 37 -12.83 -0.29 -12.00
N LEU A 38 -13.53 -1.43 -11.97
CA LEU A 38 -14.75 -1.59 -11.17
C LEU A 38 -14.50 -1.36 -9.68
N TRP A 39 -13.31 -1.72 -9.14
CA TRP A 39 -12.97 -1.37 -7.76
C TRP A 39 -12.88 0.16 -7.58
N LEU A 40 -12.30 0.87 -8.55
CA LEU A 40 -12.22 2.33 -8.52
C LEU A 40 -13.62 2.96 -8.53
N GLU A 41 -14.51 2.49 -9.39
CA GLU A 41 -15.92 2.92 -9.43
C GLU A 41 -16.63 2.67 -8.10
N ASN A 42 -16.43 1.49 -7.50
CA ASN A 42 -16.97 1.16 -6.18
C ASN A 42 -16.43 2.11 -5.09
N ALA A 43 -15.13 2.43 -5.10
CA ALA A 43 -14.53 3.33 -4.14
C ALA A 43 -15.10 4.76 -4.25
N LEU A 44 -15.23 5.28 -5.46
CA LEU A 44 -15.77 6.60 -5.73
C LEU A 44 -17.25 6.71 -5.33
N SER A 45 -18.02 5.63 -5.52
CA SER A 45 -19.43 5.56 -5.13
C SER A 45 -19.64 5.33 -3.62
N ASN A 46 -18.62 4.87 -2.89
CA ASN A 46 -18.72 4.51 -1.47
C ASN A 46 -17.66 5.19 -0.60
N GLN A 47 -17.39 6.50 -0.83
CA GLN A 47 -16.33 7.23 -0.15
C GLN A 47 -16.42 7.20 1.38
N THR A 48 -17.64 7.21 1.93
CA THR A 48 -17.87 7.07 3.38
C THR A 48 -17.32 5.74 3.91
N LEU A 49 -17.67 4.63 3.26
CA LEU A 49 -17.22 3.30 3.65
C LEU A 49 -15.70 3.13 3.43
N MET A 50 -15.20 3.70 2.33
CA MET A 50 -13.77 3.73 2.00
C MET A 50 -12.96 4.40 3.13
N LEU A 51 -13.38 5.57 3.63
CA LEU A 51 -12.68 6.27 4.71
C LEU A 51 -12.76 5.51 6.04
N ILE A 52 -13.89 4.90 6.37
CA ILE A 52 -14.04 4.08 7.58
C ILE A 52 -13.09 2.88 7.52
N ASP A 53 -13.05 2.17 6.39
CA ASP A 53 -12.16 1.00 6.25
C ASP A 53 -10.68 1.41 6.16
N HIS A 54 -10.37 2.53 5.52
CA HIS A 54 -9.02 3.09 5.50
C HIS A 54 -8.52 3.34 6.95
N ALA A 55 -9.32 4.02 7.80
CA ALA A 55 -8.97 4.19 9.21
C ALA A 55 -8.75 2.85 9.94
N ASN A 56 -9.49 1.79 9.57
CA ASN A 56 -9.26 0.46 10.11
C ASN A 56 -7.97 -0.18 9.59
N CYS A 57 -7.59 0.07 8.34
CA CYS A 57 -6.35 -0.42 7.74
C CYS A 57 -5.13 0.16 8.48
N GLU A 58 -5.10 1.48 8.72
CA GLU A 58 -4.01 2.15 9.44
C GLU A 58 -3.80 1.58 10.85
N LYS A 59 -4.89 1.40 11.62
CA LYS A 59 -4.80 0.75 12.95
C LYS A 59 -4.25 -0.67 12.89
N LYS A 60 -4.63 -1.45 11.87
CA LYS A 60 -4.16 -2.82 11.69
C LYS A 60 -2.70 -2.86 11.29
N ALA A 61 -2.25 -1.93 10.44
CA ALA A 61 -0.85 -1.79 10.05
C ALA A 61 0.01 -1.45 11.28
N ALA A 62 -0.38 -0.45 12.07
CA ALA A 62 0.28 -0.11 13.33
C ALA A 62 0.33 -1.29 14.31
N SER A 63 -0.78 -2.02 14.48
CA SER A 63 -0.85 -3.21 15.34
C SER A 63 0.08 -4.33 14.85
N THR A 64 0.18 -4.54 13.53
CA THR A 64 1.08 -5.53 12.94
C THR A 64 2.55 -5.17 13.23
N ALA A 65 2.92 -3.90 13.07
CA ALA A 65 4.26 -3.43 13.39
C ALA A 65 4.60 -3.59 14.89
N LEU A 66 3.66 -3.27 15.79
CA LEU A 66 3.83 -3.49 17.23
C LEU A 66 4.00 -4.98 17.56
N ASN A 67 3.22 -5.87 16.93
CA ASN A 67 3.36 -7.32 17.13
C ASN A 67 4.74 -7.83 16.69
N LEU A 68 5.31 -7.30 15.60
CA LEU A 68 6.66 -7.62 15.16
C LEU A 68 7.71 -7.15 16.21
N ILE A 69 7.55 -5.95 16.77
CA ILE A 69 8.41 -5.42 17.84
C ILE A 69 8.37 -6.33 19.07
N TYR A 70 7.19 -6.76 19.50
CA TYR A 70 7.06 -7.65 20.67
C TYR A 70 7.68 -9.03 20.43
N ARG A 71 7.63 -9.54 19.21
CA ARG A 71 8.08 -10.91 18.91
C ARG A 71 9.59 -11.01 18.66
N TYR A 72 10.19 -10.03 17.99
CA TYR A 72 11.57 -10.08 17.49
C TYR A 72 12.47 -9.06 18.18
N THR A 73 12.62 -9.21 19.50
CA THR A 73 13.29 -8.24 20.38
C THR A 73 14.80 -8.15 20.21
N ASP A 74 15.42 -9.13 19.56
CA ASP A 74 16.85 -9.22 19.27
C ASP A 74 17.24 -8.55 17.93
N ASN A 75 16.26 -8.17 17.11
CA ASN A 75 16.51 -7.54 15.82
C ASN A 75 16.32 -6.00 15.88
N PHE A 76 17.39 -5.28 16.26
CA PHE A 76 17.35 -3.83 16.43
C PHE A 76 16.96 -3.05 15.16
N GLU A 77 17.31 -3.55 13.96
CA GLU A 77 16.91 -2.90 12.71
C GLU A 77 15.39 -3.01 12.51
N LEU A 78 14.84 -4.21 12.71
CA LEU A 78 13.38 -4.43 12.67
C LEU A 78 12.68 -3.55 13.72
N LEU A 79 13.17 -3.53 14.96
CA LEU A 79 12.59 -2.71 16.04
C LEU A 79 12.53 -1.23 15.63
N ASN A 80 13.61 -0.69 15.08
CA ASN A 80 13.66 0.72 14.67
C ASN A 80 12.71 1.02 13.50
N LYS A 81 12.69 0.16 12.46
CA LYS A 81 11.82 0.35 11.28
C LYS A 81 10.35 0.22 11.66
N MET A 82 9.98 -0.82 12.39
CA MET A 82 8.59 -1.06 12.80
C MET A 82 8.10 -0.02 13.81
N SER A 83 8.95 0.47 14.71
CA SER A 83 8.60 1.56 15.62
C SER A 83 8.30 2.87 14.88
N ARG A 84 9.06 3.19 13.82
CA ARG A 84 8.76 4.34 12.97
C ARG A 84 7.45 4.13 12.21
N LEU A 85 7.29 2.98 11.55
CA LEU A 85 6.08 2.63 10.81
C LEU A 85 4.85 2.74 11.70
N ALA A 86 4.84 2.11 12.88
CA ALA A 86 3.69 2.16 13.78
C ALA A 86 3.26 3.59 14.14
N ARG A 87 4.21 4.52 14.34
CA ARG A 87 3.89 5.94 14.62
C ARG A 87 3.34 6.65 13.40
N GLU A 88 3.83 6.32 12.20
CA GLU A 88 3.35 6.91 10.95
C GLU A 88 1.93 6.42 10.64
N GLU A 89 1.65 5.13 10.78
CA GLU A 89 0.30 4.57 10.61
C GLU A 89 -0.71 5.17 11.60
N MET A 90 -0.31 5.35 12.86
CA MET A 90 -1.17 6.02 13.83
C MET A 90 -1.42 7.50 13.47
N ARG A 91 -0.46 8.18 12.86
CA ARG A 91 -0.65 9.54 12.34
C ARG A 91 -1.60 9.55 11.14
N HIS A 92 -1.46 8.60 10.21
CA HIS A 92 -2.38 8.44 9.08
C HIS A 92 -3.81 8.19 9.59
N PHE A 93 -3.96 7.29 10.58
CA PHE A 93 -5.25 7.08 11.26
C PHE A 93 -5.84 8.38 11.81
N GLU A 94 -5.05 9.18 12.54
CA GLU A 94 -5.49 10.48 13.08
C GLU A 94 -5.92 11.44 11.97
N GLN A 95 -5.23 11.46 10.83
CA GLN A 95 -5.60 12.28 9.66
C GLN A 95 -6.92 11.81 9.05
N VAL A 96 -7.12 10.50 8.87
CA VAL A 96 -8.38 9.95 8.33
C VAL A 96 -9.56 10.29 9.24
N ILE A 97 -9.45 10.06 10.55
CA ILE A 97 -10.56 10.38 11.47
C ILE A 97 -10.82 11.88 11.56
N ALA A 98 -9.82 12.73 11.38
CA ALA A 98 -10.01 14.18 11.30
C ALA A 98 -10.80 14.59 10.03
N ILE A 99 -10.51 13.96 8.87
CA ILE A 99 -11.28 14.13 7.64
C ILE A 99 -12.72 13.65 7.85
N MET A 100 -12.91 12.45 8.40
CA MET A 100 -14.25 11.92 8.70
C MET A 100 -15.06 12.86 9.59
N LYS A 101 -14.42 13.42 10.63
CA LYS A 101 -15.07 14.41 11.52
C LYS A 101 -15.53 15.66 10.77
N ARG A 102 -14.69 16.24 9.91
CA ARG A 102 -15.06 17.41 9.08
C ARG A 102 -16.20 17.11 8.14
N ARG A 103 -16.21 15.88 7.56
CA ARG A 103 -17.26 15.40 6.64
C ARG A 103 -18.50 14.86 7.35
N LYS A 104 -18.55 14.91 8.67
CA LYS A 104 -19.66 14.39 9.51
C LYS A 104 -19.94 12.90 9.27
N ILE A 105 -18.90 12.12 8.98
CA ILE A 105 -18.97 10.67 8.83
C ILE A 105 -18.85 10.04 10.21
N ALA A 106 -19.87 9.26 10.60
CA ALA A 106 -19.85 8.49 11.83
C ALA A 106 -18.89 7.31 11.70
N TYR A 107 -17.95 7.17 12.66
CA TYR A 107 -17.06 6.03 12.69
C TYR A 107 -17.77 4.83 13.30
N GLN A 108 -18.09 3.86 12.48
CA GLN A 108 -18.82 2.66 12.88
C GLN A 108 -18.00 1.38 12.66
N HIS A 109 -18.37 0.33 13.37
CA HIS A 109 -17.75 -0.98 13.18
C HIS A 109 -18.20 -1.57 11.84
N ILE A 110 -17.21 -2.07 11.06
CA ILE A 110 -17.43 -2.81 9.82
C ILE A 110 -16.58 -4.09 9.82
N SER A 111 -16.99 -5.09 9.04
CA SER A 111 -16.21 -6.30 8.83
C SER A 111 -14.89 -6.00 8.11
N ALA A 112 -13.88 -6.82 8.33
CA ALA A 112 -12.61 -6.68 7.62
C ALA A 112 -12.72 -7.24 6.20
N SER A 113 -11.90 -6.70 5.28
CA SER A 113 -11.65 -7.35 3.99
C SER A 113 -11.04 -8.74 4.19
N ARG A 114 -11.34 -9.68 3.29
CA ARG A 114 -10.72 -11.01 3.24
C ARG A 114 -9.23 -10.98 2.87
N TYR A 115 -8.74 -9.89 2.29
CA TYR A 115 -7.42 -9.78 1.69
C TYR A 115 -6.28 -10.18 2.65
N ALA A 116 -6.15 -9.51 3.80
CA ALA A 116 -5.06 -9.78 4.73
C ALA A 116 -5.16 -11.20 5.36
N ALA A 117 -6.38 -11.70 5.58
CA ALA A 117 -6.59 -13.07 6.04
C ALA A 117 -6.19 -14.08 4.95
N GLY A 118 -6.63 -13.88 3.72
CA GLY A 118 -6.29 -14.73 2.58
C GLY A 118 -4.80 -14.77 2.28
N MET A 119 -4.08 -13.65 2.40
CA MET A 119 -2.62 -13.65 2.31
C MET A 119 -1.99 -14.51 3.43
N ARG A 120 -2.48 -14.38 4.67
CA ARG A 120 -1.93 -15.12 5.82
C ARG A 120 -2.17 -16.62 5.78
N GLU A 121 -3.14 -17.12 5.04
CA GLU A 121 -3.39 -18.58 4.85
C GLU A 121 -2.17 -19.32 4.33
N LEU A 122 -1.33 -18.64 3.52
CA LEU A 122 -0.11 -19.22 2.95
C LEU A 122 1.13 -18.98 3.81
N ALA A 123 1.00 -18.26 4.93
CA ALA A 123 2.12 -17.97 5.80
C ALA A 123 2.53 -19.20 6.62
N ARG A 124 3.83 -19.45 6.71
CA ARG A 124 4.39 -20.50 7.55
C ARG A 124 4.12 -20.22 9.03
N ALA A 125 3.91 -21.31 9.80
CA ALA A 125 3.56 -21.20 11.22
C ALA A 125 4.76 -20.88 12.12
N ASN A 126 5.97 -21.29 11.73
CA ASN A 126 7.17 -21.28 12.58
C ASN A 126 8.28 -20.38 12.00
N ASP A 127 9.07 -19.79 12.90
CA ASP A 127 10.29 -19.04 12.56
C ASP A 127 11.42 -20.01 12.12
N PRO A 128 12.36 -19.54 11.29
CA PRO A 128 12.45 -18.16 10.76
C PRO A 128 11.49 -17.87 9.59
N GLY A 129 10.87 -18.89 9.01
CA GLY A 129 10.01 -18.74 7.84
C GLY A 129 8.81 -17.82 8.06
N LYS A 130 8.21 -17.87 9.25
CA LYS A 130 7.09 -17.01 9.62
C LYS A 130 7.45 -15.52 9.52
N LEU A 131 8.62 -15.13 10.01
CA LEU A 131 9.06 -13.74 9.91
C LEU A 131 9.15 -13.29 8.47
N VAL A 132 9.81 -14.09 7.60
CA VAL A 132 9.93 -13.79 6.18
C VAL A 132 8.56 -13.59 5.54
N ASP A 133 7.63 -14.50 5.80
CA ASP A 133 6.29 -14.46 5.21
C ASP A 133 5.49 -13.24 5.68
N VAL A 134 5.54 -12.92 6.96
CA VAL A 134 4.85 -11.73 7.51
C VAL A 134 5.43 -10.44 6.91
N LEU A 135 6.74 -10.37 6.72
CA LEU A 135 7.38 -9.22 6.11
C LEU A 135 7.03 -9.10 4.61
N VAL A 136 7.01 -10.20 3.86
CA VAL A 136 6.59 -10.20 2.44
C VAL A 136 5.11 -9.82 2.31
N ILE A 137 4.22 -10.34 3.17
CA ILE A 137 2.80 -9.94 3.20
C ILE A 137 2.68 -8.44 3.51
N GLY A 138 3.45 -7.92 4.47
CA GLY A 138 3.50 -6.49 4.77
C GLY A 138 3.87 -5.68 3.52
N ALA A 139 4.91 -6.08 2.80
CA ALA A 139 5.30 -5.40 1.56
C ALA A 139 4.18 -5.38 0.51
N PHE A 140 3.41 -6.46 0.35
CA PHE A 140 2.25 -6.48 -0.56
C PHE A 140 1.13 -5.55 -0.10
N ILE A 141 0.83 -5.48 1.21
CA ILE A 141 -0.20 -4.59 1.75
C ILE A 141 0.16 -3.13 1.48
N GLU A 142 1.40 -2.71 1.80
CA GLU A 142 1.87 -1.34 1.58
C GLU A 142 1.93 -0.99 0.09
N ALA A 143 2.43 -1.91 -0.74
CA ALA A 143 2.47 -1.72 -2.19
C ALA A 143 1.06 -1.53 -2.78
N ARG A 144 0.08 -2.35 -2.35
CA ARG A 144 -1.30 -2.25 -2.82
C ARG A 144 -1.98 -0.98 -2.31
N SER A 145 -1.71 -0.56 -1.07
CA SER A 145 -2.19 0.71 -0.54
C SER A 145 -1.66 1.88 -1.37
N CYS A 146 -0.37 1.92 -1.63
CA CYS A 146 0.27 2.97 -2.42
C CYS A 146 -0.30 3.04 -3.85
N GLU A 147 -0.46 1.90 -4.53
CA GLU A 147 -1.05 1.84 -5.89
C GLU A 147 -2.49 2.35 -5.88
N ARG A 148 -3.32 1.96 -4.89
CA ARG A 148 -4.70 2.40 -4.77
C ARG A 148 -4.81 3.89 -4.44
N PHE A 149 -3.97 4.41 -3.58
CA PHE A 149 -3.92 5.86 -3.30
C PHE A 149 -3.57 6.66 -4.56
N ALA A 150 -2.54 6.23 -5.30
CA ALA A 150 -2.15 6.89 -6.55
C ALA A 150 -3.27 6.86 -7.59
N ARG A 151 -4.00 5.75 -7.67
CA ARG A 151 -5.08 5.56 -8.64
C ARG A 151 -6.35 6.32 -8.28
N LEU A 152 -6.68 6.42 -6.99
CA LEU A 152 -7.86 7.15 -6.49
C LEU A 152 -7.70 8.66 -6.57
N ALA A 153 -6.53 9.18 -6.20
CA ALA A 153 -6.30 10.59 -5.98
C ALA A 153 -6.83 11.51 -7.10
N PRO A 154 -6.62 11.21 -8.40
CA PRO A 154 -7.07 12.11 -9.49
C PRO A 154 -8.59 12.26 -9.63
N TYR A 155 -9.39 11.42 -8.99
CA TYR A 155 -10.85 11.38 -9.10
C TYR A 155 -11.58 11.88 -7.87
N LEU A 156 -10.84 12.29 -6.85
CA LEU A 156 -11.37 12.75 -5.58
C LEU A 156 -11.42 14.29 -5.53
N ASP A 157 -12.16 14.83 -4.56
CA ASP A 157 -12.10 16.27 -4.31
C ASP A 157 -10.72 16.70 -3.76
N ASP A 158 -10.43 17.99 -3.81
CA ASP A 158 -9.13 18.58 -3.49
C ASP A 158 -8.57 18.12 -2.12
N GLU A 159 -9.45 18.00 -1.09
CA GLU A 159 -9.03 17.58 0.25
C GLU A 159 -8.53 16.14 0.24
N LEU A 160 -9.29 15.22 -0.36
CA LEU A 160 -8.94 13.81 -0.43
C LEU A 160 -7.80 13.54 -1.42
N GLU A 161 -7.79 14.23 -2.57
CA GLU A 161 -6.68 14.13 -3.51
C GLU A 161 -5.36 14.50 -2.82
N GLN A 162 -5.30 15.66 -2.17
CA GLN A 162 -4.11 16.10 -1.45
C GLN A 162 -3.71 15.13 -0.35
N PHE A 163 -4.68 14.62 0.40
CA PHE A 163 -4.46 13.65 1.46
C PHE A 163 -3.82 12.37 0.91
N TYR A 164 -4.45 11.70 -0.07
CA TYR A 164 -3.94 10.45 -0.62
C TYR A 164 -2.59 10.61 -1.32
N ARG A 165 -2.36 11.72 -2.02
CA ARG A 165 -1.03 12.01 -2.59
C ARG A 165 0.04 12.18 -1.50
N SER A 166 -0.32 12.72 -0.33
CA SER A 166 0.63 12.89 0.77
C SER A 166 1.11 11.57 1.36
N LEU A 167 0.30 10.50 1.26
CA LEU A 167 0.64 9.17 1.77
C LEU A 167 1.62 8.40 0.87
N LEU A 168 1.68 8.69 -0.43
CA LEU A 168 2.47 7.90 -1.40
C LEU A 168 3.94 7.73 -0.99
N LYS A 169 4.53 8.76 -0.38
CA LYS A 169 5.93 8.73 0.05
C LYS A 169 6.16 7.82 1.26
N SER A 170 5.23 7.82 2.22
CA SER A 170 5.32 6.94 3.40
C SER A 170 5.07 5.49 3.02
N GLU A 171 4.02 5.21 2.27
CA GLU A 171 3.67 3.85 1.83
C GLU A 171 4.77 3.21 0.97
N GLY A 172 5.34 3.98 0.03
CA GLY A 172 6.48 3.52 -0.76
C GLY A 172 7.69 3.17 0.10
N ARG A 173 7.95 3.93 1.17
CA ARG A 173 9.01 3.62 2.12
C ARG A 173 8.66 2.42 3.01
N HIS A 174 7.43 2.28 3.48
CA HIS A 174 6.98 1.13 4.27
C HIS A 174 7.12 -0.16 3.46
N TYR A 175 6.70 -0.16 2.20
CA TYR A 175 6.93 -1.26 1.26
C TYR A 175 8.41 -1.67 1.22
N GLN A 176 9.32 -0.70 1.00
CA GLN A 176 10.75 -0.95 0.94
C GLN A 176 11.32 -1.43 2.28
N ASP A 177 10.87 -0.88 3.41
CA ASP A 177 11.31 -1.30 4.74
C ASP A 177 10.93 -2.76 5.02
N TYR A 178 9.71 -3.19 4.69
CA TYR A 178 9.28 -4.57 4.80
C TYR A 178 10.09 -5.51 3.91
N LEU A 179 10.27 -5.15 2.63
CA LEU A 179 11.02 -5.97 1.67
C LEU A 179 12.49 -6.12 2.06
N ASN A 180 13.14 -5.02 2.46
CA ASN A 180 14.53 -5.03 2.92
C ASN A 180 14.71 -5.89 4.17
N LEU A 181 13.77 -5.87 5.12
CA LEU A 181 13.82 -6.73 6.30
C LEU A 181 13.64 -8.21 5.93
N ALA A 182 12.76 -8.54 4.97
CA ALA A 182 12.61 -9.90 4.47
C ALA A 182 13.91 -10.42 3.84
N GLN A 183 14.56 -9.60 2.99
CA GLN A 183 15.83 -9.92 2.33
C GLN A 183 16.98 -10.15 3.32
N LYS A 184 16.94 -9.55 4.49
CA LYS A 184 17.92 -9.79 5.56
C LYS A 184 17.60 -10.99 6.45
N ALA A 185 16.36 -11.42 6.47
CA ALA A 185 15.88 -12.54 7.30
C ALA A 185 16.10 -13.91 6.66
N ALA A 186 16.32 -13.98 5.33
CA ALA A 186 16.51 -15.24 4.60
C ALA A 186 17.38 -15.04 3.33
N SER A 187 17.70 -16.16 2.64
CA SER A 187 18.41 -16.11 1.37
C SER A 187 17.59 -15.41 0.26
N ALA A 188 18.28 -14.87 -0.74
CA ALA A 188 17.62 -14.22 -1.87
C ALA A 188 16.66 -15.18 -2.61
N GLU A 189 17.04 -16.45 -2.74
CA GLU A 189 16.23 -17.49 -3.39
C GLU A 189 14.95 -17.78 -2.60
N GLU A 190 15.06 -17.87 -1.27
CA GLU A 190 13.90 -18.07 -0.39
C GLU A 190 12.93 -16.90 -0.49
N VAL A 191 13.42 -15.67 -0.35
CA VAL A 191 12.59 -14.47 -0.44
C VAL A 191 11.93 -14.38 -1.81
N ALA A 192 12.64 -14.62 -2.90
CA ALA A 192 12.10 -14.62 -4.26
C ALA A 192 10.98 -15.66 -4.43
N SER A 193 11.18 -16.87 -3.91
CA SER A 193 10.17 -17.94 -3.93
C SER A 193 8.91 -17.54 -3.15
N ARG A 194 9.07 -16.92 -1.98
CA ARG A 194 7.93 -16.46 -1.18
C ARG A 194 7.19 -15.29 -1.84
N ILE A 195 7.92 -14.35 -2.44
CA ILE A 195 7.31 -13.27 -3.24
C ILE A 195 6.50 -13.86 -4.39
N ALA A 196 7.02 -14.83 -5.14
CA ALA A 196 6.29 -15.47 -6.23
C ALA A 196 4.97 -16.12 -5.76
N LEU A 197 5.00 -16.87 -4.66
CA LEU A 197 3.82 -17.50 -4.07
C LEU A 197 2.77 -16.47 -3.64
N PHE A 198 3.18 -15.45 -2.90
CA PHE A 198 2.26 -14.40 -2.44
C PHE A 198 1.77 -13.51 -3.57
N ARG A 199 2.54 -13.36 -4.64
CA ARG A 199 2.15 -12.63 -5.84
C ARG A 199 0.94 -13.30 -6.53
N GLU A 200 0.95 -14.62 -6.68
CA GLU A 200 -0.18 -15.37 -7.22
C GLU A 200 -1.43 -15.24 -6.34
N ARG A 201 -1.27 -15.38 -5.03
CA ARG A 201 -2.36 -15.22 -4.08
C ARG A 201 -2.94 -13.81 -4.05
N GLU A 202 -2.08 -12.81 -4.13
CA GLU A 202 -2.49 -11.39 -4.19
C GLU A 202 -3.30 -11.11 -5.45
N GLN A 203 -2.87 -11.62 -6.60
CA GLN A 203 -3.61 -11.50 -7.85
C GLN A 203 -5.01 -12.08 -7.75
N GLU A 204 -5.12 -13.28 -7.20
CA GLU A 204 -6.42 -13.94 -6.98
C GLU A 204 -7.32 -13.08 -6.10
N LEU A 205 -6.80 -12.59 -4.96
CA LEU A 205 -7.56 -11.78 -4.00
C LEU A 205 -8.03 -10.44 -4.58
N ILE A 206 -7.24 -9.82 -5.46
CA ILE A 206 -7.56 -8.52 -6.07
C ILE A 206 -8.52 -8.65 -7.24
N LEU A 207 -8.42 -9.72 -8.04
CA LEU A 207 -9.24 -9.89 -9.23
C LEU A 207 -10.58 -10.60 -8.95
N THR A 208 -10.64 -11.44 -7.91
CA THR A 208 -11.88 -12.14 -7.56
C THR A 208 -12.90 -11.18 -6.95
N PRO A 209 -14.15 -11.17 -7.43
CA PRO A 209 -15.19 -10.32 -6.87
C PRO A 209 -15.45 -10.60 -5.38
N ASP A 210 -15.71 -9.53 -4.65
CA ASP A 210 -16.17 -9.55 -3.27
C ASP A 210 -17.67 -9.23 -3.17
N THR A 211 -18.30 -9.63 -2.07
CA THR A 211 -19.69 -9.29 -1.76
C THR A 211 -19.85 -7.93 -1.12
N GLU A 212 -18.78 -7.40 -0.52
CA GLU A 212 -18.76 -6.12 0.18
C GLU A 212 -17.54 -5.31 -0.21
N PHE A 213 -17.75 -4.02 -0.47
CA PHE A 213 -16.66 -3.10 -0.73
C PHE A 213 -15.82 -2.88 0.53
N ARG A 214 -14.50 -3.01 0.39
CA ARG A 214 -13.48 -2.63 1.38
C ARG A 214 -12.27 -2.04 0.67
N PHE A 215 -11.43 -1.33 1.40
CA PHE A 215 -10.23 -0.71 0.81
C PHE A 215 -9.33 -1.75 0.11
N HIS A 216 -9.19 -2.96 0.64
CA HIS A 216 -8.44 -4.08 0.03
C HIS A 216 -9.33 -5.18 -0.56
N SER A 217 -10.61 -4.95 -0.82
CA SER A 217 -11.45 -5.93 -1.51
C SER A 217 -11.08 -6.07 -3.00
N GLY A 218 -11.52 -7.16 -3.62
CA GLY A 218 -11.71 -7.23 -5.05
C GLY A 218 -12.85 -6.29 -5.49
N PRO A 219 -13.20 -6.27 -6.78
CA PRO A 219 -14.35 -5.51 -7.28
C PRO A 219 -15.65 -6.07 -6.71
N VAL A 220 -16.65 -5.20 -6.51
CA VAL A 220 -18.00 -5.61 -6.10
C VAL A 220 -18.94 -5.39 -7.28
N SER A 221 -19.51 -6.48 -7.79
CA SER A 221 -20.53 -6.39 -8.83
C SER A 221 -21.83 -5.84 -8.23
N ALA A 222 -22.53 -4.98 -8.97
CA ALA A 222 -23.87 -4.59 -8.59
C ALA A 222 -24.74 -5.83 -8.44
N SER A 223 -25.38 -6.02 -7.30
CA SER A 223 -26.41 -7.05 -7.13
C SER A 223 -27.58 -6.64 -8.01
N PHE A 224 -27.86 -7.42 -9.06
CA PHE A 224 -29.06 -7.25 -9.87
C PHE A 224 -30.29 -7.74 -9.11
#